data_349fd6b32fe1553c048c478276de5b4e
#
_entry.id   349fd6b32fe1553c048c478276de5b4e
#
_cell.length_a   1.000
_cell.length_b   1.000
_cell.length_c   1.000
_cell.angle_alpha   90.00
_cell.angle_beta   90.00
_cell.angle_gamma   90.00
#
_symmetry.space_group_name_H-M   'P 1'
#
loop_
_entity.id
_entity.type
_entity.pdbx_description
1 polymer ?
#
loop_
_entity_poly.entity_id
_entity_poly.type
_entity_poly.pdbx_seq_one_letter_code
_entity_poly.pdbx_strand_id
1 'polypeptide(L)'
;ILLTSGSLKEYKEGIPAPLISMYLESKGITPEKSDFCTILFLAEPGDKEGKAKRLVSALADLEKAFEENRPVSEILPECSSLPEEDIRDLSSRFFHFLHEKNVFSLLNTLFSSEHFPDAPMTGRKANQLWLSGKGEKCPLAEAEGRTTLEAVLPYPPGICLLAAGETWTKDILSYFLFLEEYGREFPSFMPEVVGLHKQDGKPYVWVLSKDRG
;
A
#
# COMPACT_ATOMS: atom_id res chain seq x y z
N ILE A 1 -13.19 11.73 1.81
CA ILE A 1 -11.76 11.44 1.83
C ILE A 1 -11.13 12.33 2.89
N LEU A 2 -10.36 11.74 3.79
CA LEU A 2 -9.53 12.44 4.76
C LEU A 2 -8.09 12.47 4.21
N LEU A 3 -7.50 13.66 4.10
CA LEU A 3 -6.08 13.84 3.84
C LEU A 3 -5.35 13.90 5.19
N THR A 4 -4.32 13.11 5.36
CA THR A 4 -3.59 12.98 6.63
C THR A 4 -2.28 13.74 6.66
N SER A 5 -1.81 14.23 5.51
CA SER A 5 -0.68 15.13 5.37
C SER A 5 -1.14 16.59 5.30
N GLY A 6 -0.34 17.51 5.78
CA GLY A 6 -0.71 18.94 5.85
C GLY A 6 -0.93 19.64 4.50
N SER A 7 -0.52 19.03 3.38
CA SER A 7 -0.67 19.59 2.03
C SER A 7 -0.70 18.50 0.97
N LEU A 8 -1.65 18.58 0.04
CA LEU A 8 -1.72 17.73 -1.17
C LEU A 8 -0.49 17.89 -2.10
N LYS A 9 0.26 18.99 -1.97
CA LYS A 9 1.41 19.25 -2.83
C LYS A 9 2.74 18.81 -2.23
N GLU A 10 2.81 18.77 -0.90
CA GLU A 10 4.09 18.57 -0.24
C GLU A 10 4.20 17.27 0.54
N TYR A 11 3.11 16.72 1.06
CA TYR A 11 3.07 15.45 1.85
C TYR A 11 4.20 15.34 2.89
N LYS A 12 4.58 16.46 3.52
CA LYS A 12 5.78 16.53 4.36
C LYS A 12 5.50 16.34 5.85
N GLU A 13 4.28 16.63 6.25
CA GLU A 13 3.88 16.70 7.65
C GLU A 13 2.51 16.08 7.84
N GLY A 14 2.24 15.64 9.05
CA GLY A 14 0.94 15.04 9.42
C GLY A 14 1.13 13.71 10.14
N ILE A 15 0.06 12.94 10.21
CA ILE A 15 0.07 11.59 10.80
C ILE A 15 -0.05 10.59 9.65
N PRO A 16 0.77 9.51 9.60
CA PRO A 16 0.65 8.47 8.58
C PRO A 16 -0.76 7.89 8.51
N ALA A 17 -1.34 7.81 7.30
CA ALA A 17 -2.69 7.27 7.14
C ALA A 17 -2.81 5.82 7.66
N PRO A 18 -1.81 4.93 7.50
CA PRO A 18 -1.84 3.61 8.14
C PRO A 18 -1.97 3.67 9.66
N LEU A 19 -1.25 4.58 10.34
CA LEU A 19 -1.35 4.74 11.79
C LEU A 19 -2.74 5.22 12.22
N ILE A 20 -3.32 6.20 11.50
CA ILE A 20 -4.69 6.67 11.75
C ILE A 20 -5.69 5.53 11.54
N SER A 21 -5.53 4.73 10.48
CA SER A 21 -6.42 3.59 10.20
C SER A 21 -6.39 2.57 11.34
N MET A 22 -5.21 2.16 11.81
CA MET A 22 -5.05 1.27 12.96
C MET A 22 -5.68 1.85 14.22
N TYR A 23 -5.50 3.15 14.48
CA TYR A 23 -6.11 3.82 15.61
C TYR A 23 -7.64 3.84 15.52
N LEU A 24 -8.20 4.16 14.37
CA LEU A 24 -9.65 4.15 14.15
C LEU A 24 -10.24 2.75 14.31
N GLU A 25 -9.56 1.74 13.80
CA GLU A 25 -9.95 0.33 13.95
C GLU A 25 -9.97 -0.10 15.42
N SER A 26 -9.00 0.32 16.24
CA SER A 26 -9.01 0.08 17.70
C SER A 26 -10.20 0.74 18.40
N LYS A 27 -10.78 1.80 17.82
CA LYS A 27 -12.01 2.45 18.27
C LYS A 27 -13.27 1.86 17.64
N GLY A 28 -13.15 0.78 16.83
CA GLY A 28 -14.25 0.13 16.13
C GLY A 28 -14.81 1.00 14.99
N ILE A 29 -13.97 1.78 14.34
CA ILE A 29 -14.28 2.57 13.15
C ILE A 29 -13.40 2.02 12.02
N THR A 30 -13.99 1.33 11.06
CA THR A 30 -13.28 0.71 9.93
C THR A 30 -13.28 1.66 8.74
N PRO A 31 -12.11 2.15 8.29
CA PRO A 31 -12.00 2.84 7.01
C PRO A 31 -12.32 1.91 5.84
N GLU A 32 -12.81 2.45 4.73
CA GLU A 32 -13.01 1.67 3.50
C GLU A 32 -11.68 1.36 2.83
N LYS A 33 -10.82 2.35 2.70
CA LYS A 33 -9.49 2.26 2.10
C LYS A 33 -8.55 3.28 2.73
N SER A 34 -7.27 2.93 2.77
CA SER A 34 -6.20 3.87 3.08
C SER A 34 -5.01 3.64 2.15
N ASP A 35 -4.27 4.70 1.90
CA ASP A 35 -2.93 4.67 1.30
C ASP A 35 -1.91 5.29 2.27
N PHE A 36 -0.81 5.84 1.78
CA PHE A 36 0.21 6.47 2.64
C PHE A 36 -0.29 7.73 3.34
N CYS A 37 -1.18 8.52 2.69
CA CYS A 37 -1.55 9.87 3.10
C CYS A 37 -3.05 10.15 3.06
N THR A 38 -3.88 9.21 2.59
CA THR A 38 -5.32 9.41 2.47
C THR A 38 -6.11 8.26 3.06
N ILE A 39 -7.28 8.58 3.59
CA ILE A 39 -8.23 7.59 4.11
C ILE A 39 -9.60 7.87 3.49
N LEU A 40 -10.22 6.84 2.96
CA LEU A 40 -11.57 6.87 2.41
C LEU A 40 -12.55 6.27 3.43
N PHE A 41 -13.65 6.97 3.67
CA PHE A 41 -14.78 6.46 4.42
C PHE A 41 -16.00 6.37 3.50
N LEU A 42 -16.78 5.30 3.64
CA LEU A 42 -18.09 5.17 3.04
C LEU A 42 -19.16 5.67 4.02
N ALA A 43 -19.97 6.63 3.56
CA ALA A 43 -21.17 7.05 4.26
C ALA A 43 -22.40 6.40 3.62
N GLU A 44 -23.16 5.64 4.41
CA GLU A 44 -24.37 4.97 3.93
C GLU A 44 -25.62 5.86 4.13
N PRO A 45 -26.60 5.78 3.23
CA PRO A 45 -27.90 6.41 3.45
C PRO A 45 -28.51 5.88 4.77
N GLY A 46 -28.83 6.76 5.69
CA GLY A 46 -29.35 6.41 6.99
C GLY A 46 -28.34 6.27 8.12
N ASP A 47 -27.08 6.59 7.86
CA ASP A 47 -26.07 6.73 8.93
C ASP A 47 -26.55 7.75 9.97
N LYS A 48 -26.55 7.31 11.22
CA LYS A 48 -26.98 8.15 12.32
C LYS A 48 -25.89 9.19 12.64
N GLU A 49 -26.31 10.36 13.05
CA GLU A 49 -25.40 11.45 13.50
C GLU A 49 -24.33 11.01 14.51
N GLY A 50 -24.63 9.97 15.30
CA GLY A 50 -23.69 9.37 16.25
C GLY A 50 -22.46 8.75 15.64
N LYS A 51 -22.52 8.20 14.41
CA LYS A 51 -21.33 7.63 13.74
C LYS A 51 -20.35 8.73 13.35
N ALA A 52 -20.84 9.83 12.75
CA ALA A 52 -20.01 10.97 12.38
C ALA A 52 -19.36 11.62 13.61
N LYS A 53 -20.14 11.82 14.70
CA LYS A 53 -19.60 12.36 15.96
C LYS A 53 -18.50 11.48 16.54
N ARG A 54 -18.68 10.16 16.50
CA ARG A 54 -17.68 9.20 16.98
C ARG A 54 -16.37 9.27 16.17
N LEU A 55 -16.46 9.37 14.85
CA LEU A 55 -15.30 9.55 13.98
C LEU A 55 -14.56 10.86 14.31
N VAL A 56 -15.30 11.98 14.37
CA VAL A 56 -14.73 13.29 14.70
C VAL A 56 -14.08 13.31 16.08
N SER A 57 -14.72 12.71 17.09
CA SER A 57 -14.13 12.60 18.43
C SER A 57 -12.84 11.79 18.43
N ALA A 58 -12.82 10.63 17.75
CA ALA A 58 -11.61 9.81 17.66
C ALA A 58 -10.46 10.54 16.96
N LEU A 59 -10.75 11.28 15.90
CA LEU A 59 -9.72 12.07 15.20
C LEU A 59 -9.20 13.23 16.08
N ALA A 60 -10.07 13.91 16.80
CA ALA A 60 -9.67 14.97 17.74
C ALA A 60 -8.80 14.44 18.89
N ASP A 61 -9.11 13.25 19.42
CA ASP A 61 -8.30 12.60 20.46
C ASP A 61 -6.90 12.24 19.92
N LEU A 62 -6.82 11.77 18.67
CA LEU A 62 -5.54 11.48 18.02
C LEU A 62 -4.74 12.74 17.70
N GLU A 63 -5.40 13.81 17.23
CA GLU A 63 -4.78 15.11 17.00
C GLU A 63 -4.15 15.65 18.30
N LYS A 64 -4.89 15.58 19.41
CA LYS A 64 -4.38 15.95 20.72
C LYS A 64 -3.16 15.11 21.14
N ALA A 65 -3.19 13.79 20.91
CA ALA A 65 -2.05 12.93 21.19
C ALA A 65 -0.82 13.32 20.35
N PHE A 66 -1.04 13.73 19.09
CA PHE A 66 0.02 14.25 18.22
C PHE A 66 0.58 15.60 18.70
N GLU A 67 -0.29 16.53 19.13
CA GLU A 67 0.14 17.81 19.70
C GLU A 67 0.95 17.63 20.99
N GLU A 68 0.56 16.69 21.83
CA GLU A 68 1.26 16.33 23.07
C GLU A 68 2.50 15.46 22.84
N ASN A 69 2.77 15.02 21.60
CA ASN A 69 3.85 14.10 21.21
C ASN A 69 3.89 12.83 22.05
N ARG A 70 2.74 12.16 22.19
CA ARG A 70 2.62 10.96 23.04
C ARG A 70 3.29 9.75 22.40
N PRO A 71 3.80 8.80 23.23
CA PRO A 71 4.31 7.52 22.76
C PRO A 71 3.24 6.74 21.96
N VAL A 72 3.64 6.14 20.84
CA VAL A 72 2.75 5.32 20.01
C VAL A 72 2.17 4.14 20.80
N SER A 73 2.94 3.57 21.73
CA SER A 73 2.50 2.50 22.63
C SER A 73 1.35 2.88 23.58
N GLU A 74 1.21 4.16 23.91
CA GLU A 74 0.07 4.66 24.69
C GLU A 74 -1.17 4.88 23.82
N ILE A 75 -0.97 5.22 22.55
CA ILE A 75 -2.05 5.48 21.58
C ILE A 75 -2.66 4.16 21.08
N LEU A 76 -1.80 3.15 20.87
CA LEU A 76 -2.13 1.82 20.35
C LEU A 76 -1.51 0.71 21.21
N PRO A 77 -1.91 0.55 22.47
CA PRO A 77 -1.29 -0.39 23.42
C PRO A 77 -1.43 -1.86 22.99
N GLU A 78 -2.41 -2.18 22.14
CA GLU A 78 -2.64 -3.53 21.63
C GLU A 78 -1.72 -3.90 20.45
N CYS A 79 -0.99 -2.94 19.89
CA CYS A 79 -0.13 -3.10 18.72
C CYS A 79 1.35 -3.23 19.10
N SER A 80 1.74 -4.41 19.59
CA SER A 80 3.14 -4.71 19.97
C SER A 80 4.15 -4.70 18.83
N SER A 81 3.67 -4.62 17.57
CA SER A 81 4.52 -4.56 16.37
C SER A 81 4.93 -3.13 15.99
N LEU A 82 4.34 -2.12 16.64
CA LEU A 82 4.74 -0.73 16.42
C LEU A 82 6.03 -0.41 17.19
N PRO A 83 6.88 0.48 16.67
CA PRO A 83 8.11 0.86 17.35
C PRO A 83 7.82 1.65 18.65
N GLU A 84 8.74 1.52 19.62
CA GLU A 84 8.71 2.31 20.84
C GLU A 84 9.25 3.72 20.57
N GLU A 85 8.47 4.54 19.91
CA GLU A 85 8.80 5.93 19.59
C GLU A 85 7.59 6.84 19.76
N ASP A 86 7.83 8.14 19.83
CA ASP A 86 6.76 9.14 19.92
C ASP A 86 6.10 9.34 18.55
N ILE A 87 4.82 9.74 18.56
CA ILE A 87 4.02 9.83 17.33
C ILE A 87 4.60 10.81 16.29
N ARG A 88 5.25 11.91 16.73
CA ARG A 88 5.86 12.86 15.79
C ARG A 88 7.14 12.31 15.17
N ASP A 89 7.92 11.54 15.92
CA ASP A 89 9.16 10.93 15.44
C ASP A 89 8.83 9.86 14.40
N LEU A 90 7.87 8.98 14.69
CA LEU A 90 7.34 8.02 13.71
C LEU A 90 6.83 8.72 12.46
N SER A 91 6.03 9.77 12.62
CA SER A 91 5.45 10.52 11.49
C SER A 91 6.54 11.18 10.64
N SER A 92 7.51 11.84 11.27
CA SER A 92 8.63 12.49 10.59
C SER A 92 9.46 11.48 9.82
N ARG A 93 9.82 10.35 10.43
CA ARG A 93 10.56 9.25 9.79
C ARG A 93 9.80 8.67 8.60
N PHE A 94 8.48 8.48 8.75
CA PHE A 94 7.61 7.98 7.69
C PHE A 94 7.60 8.90 6.47
N PHE A 95 7.31 10.19 6.65
CA PHE A 95 7.26 11.13 5.54
C PHE A 95 8.63 11.38 4.92
N HIS A 96 9.69 11.40 5.72
CA HIS A 96 11.06 11.49 5.22
C HIS A 96 11.41 10.32 4.29
N PHE A 97 11.09 9.09 4.71
CA PHE A 97 11.29 7.88 3.89
C PHE A 97 10.53 7.95 2.56
N LEU A 98 9.25 8.34 2.57
CA LEU A 98 8.47 8.47 1.34
C LEU A 98 9.07 9.51 0.38
N HIS A 99 9.59 10.62 0.90
CA HIS A 99 10.25 11.64 0.10
C HIS A 99 11.60 11.18 -0.44
N GLU A 100 12.43 10.57 0.38
CA GLU A 100 13.72 10.01 -0.04
C GLU A 100 13.55 9.03 -1.19
N LYS A 101 12.53 8.18 -1.11
CA LYS A 101 12.21 7.21 -2.16
C LYS A 101 11.44 7.81 -3.34
N ASN A 102 11.13 9.09 -3.31
CA ASN A 102 10.40 9.81 -4.36
C ASN A 102 9.09 9.12 -4.79
N VAL A 103 8.40 8.48 -3.81
CA VAL A 103 7.24 7.61 -4.07
C VAL A 103 6.08 8.34 -4.74
N PHE A 104 5.85 9.61 -4.41
CA PHE A 104 4.74 10.39 -4.97
C PHE A 104 4.94 10.66 -6.47
N SER A 105 6.17 10.89 -6.91
CA SER A 105 6.49 10.99 -8.34
C SER A 105 6.28 9.66 -9.04
N LEU A 106 6.73 8.56 -8.43
CA LEU A 106 6.54 7.21 -8.96
C LEU A 106 5.05 6.87 -9.11
N LEU A 107 4.22 7.16 -8.09
CA LEU A 107 2.77 6.95 -8.16
C LEU A 107 2.13 7.76 -9.28
N ASN A 108 2.50 9.03 -9.46
CA ASN A 108 2.01 9.86 -10.57
C ASN A 108 2.36 9.25 -11.93
N THR A 109 3.58 8.70 -12.08
CA THR A 109 4.02 8.01 -13.29
C THR A 109 3.19 6.77 -13.56
N LEU A 110 2.96 5.91 -12.54
CA LEU A 110 2.20 4.67 -12.67
C LEU A 110 0.76 4.86 -13.17
N PHE A 111 0.14 5.99 -12.87
CA PHE A 111 -1.23 6.31 -13.28
C PHE A 111 -1.30 7.22 -14.52
N SER A 112 -0.18 7.47 -15.18
CA SER A 112 -0.13 8.14 -16.49
C SER A 112 -0.34 7.11 -17.59
N SER A 113 -1.22 7.41 -18.55
CA SER A 113 -1.55 6.50 -19.66
C SER A 113 -0.33 6.09 -20.52
N GLU A 114 0.70 6.92 -20.54
CA GLU A 114 1.94 6.66 -21.30
C GLU A 114 2.80 5.55 -20.67
N HIS A 115 2.55 5.22 -19.41
CA HIS A 115 3.30 4.24 -18.62
C HIS A 115 2.51 2.96 -18.33
N PHE A 116 1.30 2.82 -18.91
CA PHE A 116 0.53 1.59 -18.73
C PHE A 116 1.25 0.40 -19.37
N PRO A 117 1.18 -0.78 -18.74
CA PRO A 117 1.83 -1.97 -19.24
C PRO A 117 1.21 -2.45 -20.55
N ASP A 118 2.04 -2.99 -21.45
CA ASP A 118 1.56 -3.73 -22.61
C ASP A 118 0.86 -5.02 -22.18
N ALA A 119 -0.22 -5.38 -22.86
CA ALA A 119 -0.96 -6.61 -22.65
C ALA A 119 -0.83 -7.58 -23.82
N PRO A 120 0.28 -8.33 -23.93
CA PRO A 120 0.51 -9.27 -25.06
C PRO A 120 -0.51 -10.41 -25.11
N MET A 121 -1.25 -10.64 -24.03
CA MET A 121 -2.34 -11.62 -24.00
C MET A 121 -3.46 -11.18 -23.05
N THR A 122 -4.63 -11.78 -23.22
CA THR A 122 -5.76 -11.56 -22.31
C THR A 122 -5.53 -12.29 -20.98
N GLY A 123 -6.10 -11.78 -19.87
CA GLY A 123 -6.04 -12.44 -18.56
C GLY A 123 -6.58 -13.88 -18.58
N ARG A 124 -7.62 -14.16 -19.39
CA ARG A 124 -8.11 -15.53 -19.61
C ARG A 124 -7.00 -16.43 -20.17
N LYS A 125 -6.25 -15.97 -21.16
CA LYS A 125 -5.15 -16.72 -21.76
C LYS A 125 -4.03 -16.95 -20.76
N ALA A 126 -3.64 -15.92 -20.02
CA ALA A 126 -2.64 -16.01 -18.96
C ALA A 126 -3.03 -17.06 -17.92
N ASN A 127 -4.28 -17.05 -17.44
CA ASN A 127 -4.77 -18.01 -16.48
C ASN A 127 -4.77 -19.45 -17.05
N GLN A 128 -5.16 -19.65 -18.32
CA GLN A 128 -5.09 -20.97 -18.98
C GLN A 128 -3.64 -21.49 -19.03
N LEU A 129 -2.69 -20.63 -19.35
CA LEU A 129 -1.27 -20.99 -19.41
C LEU A 129 -0.75 -21.36 -18.02
N TRP A 130 -1.11 -20.58 -17.00
CA TRP A 130 -0.74 -20.89 -15.63
C TRP A 130 -1.27 -22.24 -15.17
N LEU A 131 -2.57 -22.52 -15.36
CA LEU A 131 -3.20 -23.80 -15.02
C LEU A 131 -2.61 -24.98 -15.81
N SER A 132 -2.05 -24.72 -16.99
CA SER A 132 -1.37 -25.73 -17.82
C SER A 132 0.11 -25.92 -17.46
N GLY A 133 0.60 -25.31 -16.36
CA GLY A 133 1.98 -25.44 -15.92
C GLY A 133 3.00 -24.72 -16.82
N LYS A 134 2.56 -23.69 -17.55
CA LYS A 134 3.43 -22.85 -18.41
C LYS A 134 4.01 -21.64 -17.68
N GLY A 135 3.82 -21.56 -16.37
CA GLY A 135 4.41 -20.53 -15.51
C GLY A 135 5.74 -20.95 -14.91
N GLU A 136 6.58 -19.96 -14.65
CA GLU A 136 7.80 -20.11 -13.85
C GLU A 136 7.88 -19.04 -12.76
N LYS A 137 8.55 -19.39 -11.67
CA LYS A 137 8.88 -18.43 -10.61
C LYS A 137 9.98 -17.51 -11.09
N CYS A 138 9.75 -16.22 -11.02
CA CYS A 138 10.73 -15.19 -11.35
C CYS A 138 11.02 -14.35 -10.11
N PRO A 139 12.28 -14.19 -9.69
CA PRO A 139 12.62 -13.24 -8.65
C PRO A 139 12.07 -11.86 -9.00
N LEU A 140 11.47 -11.14 -8.03
CA LEU A 140 10.87 -9.83 -8.31
C LEU A 140 11.81 -8.90 -9.06
N ALA A 141 13.07 -8.82 -8.63
CA ALA A 141 14.07 -7.95 -9.26
C ALA A 141 14.38 -8.26 -10.75
N GLU A 142 13.98 -9.43 -11.24
CA GLU A 142 14.20 -9.91 -12.61
C GLU A 142 12.91 -9.91 -13.46
N ALA A 143 11.83 -9.34 -12.92
CA ALA A 143 10.51 -9.39 -13.54
C ALA A 143 10.34 -8.43 -14.72
N GLU A 144 11.17 -7.39 -14.86
CA GLU A 144 11.06 -6.42 -15.96
C GLU A 144 11.03 -7.10 -17.33
N GLY A 145 10.09 -6.70 -18.17
CA GLY A 145 9.87 -7.26 -19.52
C GLY A 145 9.22 -8.65 -19.53
N ARG A 146 8.89 -9.24 -18.37
CA ARG A 146 8.22 -10.53 -18.29
C ARG A 146 6.70 -10.34 -18.25
N THR A 147 5.96 -11.28 -18.87
CA THR A 147 4.50 -11.29 -18.83
C THR A 147 4.03 -11.98 -17.55
N THR A 148 3.25 -11.29 -16.72
CA THR A 148 2.69 -11.87 -15.50
C THR A 148 1.55 -12.84 -15.79
N LEU A 149 1.44 -13.91 -15.00
CA LEU A 149 0.33 -14.86 -15.07
C LEU A 149 -0.72 -14.64 -13.99
N GLU A 150 -0.42 -13.81 -12.99
CA GLU A 150 -1.32 -13.39 -11.92
C GLU A 150 -1.49 -11.87 -11.92
N ALA A 151 -2.62 -11.40 -11.41
CA ALA A 151 -2.77 -9.98 -11.09
C ALA A 151 -1.90 -9.63 -9.88
N VAL A 152 -1.25 -8.46 -9.92
CA VAL A 152 -0.39 -7.99 -8.82
C VAL A 152 -0.88 -6.63 -8.34
N LEU A 153 -1.25 -6.59 -7.06
CA LEU A 153 -1.83 -5.38 -6.46
C LEU A 153 -1.59 -5.33 -4.94
N PRO A 154 -1.31 -4.14 -4.38
CA PRO A 154 -1.32 -3.93 -2.93
C PRO A 154 -2.77 -3.84 -2.41
N TYR A 155 -3.05 -4.40 -1.24
CA TYR A 155 -4.34 -4.31 -0.58
C TYR A 155 -4.18 -4.01 0.92
N PRO A 156 -4.78 -2.97 1.46
CA PRO A 156 -5.41 -1.86 0.74
C PRO A 156 -4.41 -1.05 -0.11
N PRO A 157 -4.84 -0.22 -1.08
CA PRO A 157 -6.23 0.10 -1.45
C PRO A 157 -6.89 -0.86 -2.47
N GLY A 158 -6.19 -1.86 -2.99
CA GLY A 158 -6.74 -2.82 -3.94
C GLY A 158 -6.79 -2.30 -5.38
N ILE A 159 -5.87 -1.42 -5.75
CA ILE A 159 -5.73 -0.94 -7.13
C ILE A 159 -4.84 -1.92 -7.89
N CYS A 160 -5.38 -2.55 -8.94
CA CYS A 160 -4.62 -3.45 -9.79
C CYS A 160 -3.59 -2.65 -10.61
N LEU A 161 -2.33 -2.83 -10.30
CA LEU A 161 -1.22 -2.18 -10.99
C LEU A 161 -0.75 -2.99 -12.19
N LEU A 162 -0.92 -4.31 -12.13
CA LEU A 162 -0.55 -5.23 -13.20
C LEU A 162 -1.56 -6.36 -13.27
N ALA A 163 -2.32 -6.43 -14.35
CA ALA A 163 -3.28 -7.51 -14.57
C ALA A 163 -2.61 -8.76 -15.18
N ALA A 164 -3.21 -9.93 -14.97
CA ALA A 164 -2.72 -11.15 -15.60
C ALA A 164 -2.69 -11.01 -17.12
N GLY A 165 -1.56 -11.33 -17.74
CA GLY A 165 -1.31 -11.18 -19.18
C GLY A 165 -0.61 -9.89 -19.59
N GLU A 166 -0.37 -8.98 -18.66
CA GLU A 166 0.39 -7.75 -18.87
C GLU A 166 1.89 -7.96 -18.61
N THR A 167 2.70 -7.03 -19.13
CA THR A 167 4.16 -7.07 -19.03
C THR A 167 4.66 -6.15 -17.93
N TRP A 168 5.55 -6.65 -17.08
CA TRP A 168 6.20 -5.87 -16.05
C TRP A 168 7.00 -4.71 -16.64
N THR A 169 6.60 -3.48 -16.34
CA THR A 169 7.36 -2.28 -16.68
C THR A 169 8.37 -1.95 -15.59
N LYS A 170 9.37 -1.15 -15.94
CA LYS A 170 10.37 -0.65 -14.99
C LYS A 170 9.71 0.11 -13.82
N ASP A 171 8.69 0.91 -14.12
CA ASP A 171 8.03 1.76 -13.10
C ASP A 171 7.21 0.92 -12.12
N ILE A 172 6.45 -0.07 -12.63
CA ILE A 172 5.72 -1.03 -11.79
C ILE A 172 6.69 -1.83 -10.92
N LEU A 173 7.79 -2.33 -11.50
CA LEU A 173 8.82 -3.04 -10.75
C LEU A 173 9.40 -2.16 -9.65
N SER A 174 9.74 -0.91 -9.96
CA SER A 174 10.30 0.05 -9.00
C SER A 174 9.35 0.27 -7.81
N TYR A 175 8.04 0.33 -8.06
CA TYR A 175 7.06 0.48 -6.99
C TYR A 175 7.00 -0.75 -6.08
N PHE A 176 7.02 -1.97 -6.61
CA PHE A 176 7.00 -3.18 -5.77
C PHE A 176 8.34 -3.40 -5.04
N LEU A 177 9.46 -2.99 -5.60
CA LEU A 177 10.75 -2.96 -4.90
C LEU A 177 10.73 -1.93 -3.75
N PHE A 178 10.13 -0.75 -3.99
CA PHE A 178 9.88 0.22 -2.93
C PHE A 178 9.01 -0.37 -1.81
N LEU A 179 7.92 -1.07 -2.14
CA LEU A 179 7.07 -1.71 -1.13
C LEU A 179 7.84 -2.75 -0.28
N GLU A 180 8.78 -3.49 -0.85
CA GLU A 180 9.64 -4.42 -0.08
C GLU A 180 10.58 -3.67 0.89
N GLU A 181 11.08 -2.49 0.52
CA GLU A 181 11.85 -1.63 1.43
C GLU A 181 10.95 -1.00 2.50
N TYR A 182 9.78 -0.49 2.08
CA TYR A 182 8.77 0.06 2.98
C TYR A 182 8.33 -0.94 4.05
N GLY A 183 8.10 -2.19 3.66
CA GLY A 183 7.70 -3.24 4.60
C GLY A 183 8.82 -3.67 5.58
N ARG A 184 10.11 -3.40 5.25
CA ARG A 184 11.21 -3.59 6.20
C ARG A 184 11.30 -2.46 7.20
N GLU A 185 11.08 -1.23 6.75
CA GLU A 185 11.15 -0.01 7.56
C GLU A 185 9.90 0.18 8.44
N PHE A 186 8.73 -0.14 7.88
CA PHE A 186 7.42 -0.01 8.53
C PHE A 186 6.61 -1.31 8.44
N PRO A 187 7.03 -2.39 9.11
CA PRO A 187 6.39 -3.70 8.96
C PRO A 187 4.90 -3.69 9.32
N SER A 188 4.49 -2.90 10.31
CA SER A 188 3.11 -2.78 10.75
C SER A 188 2.21 -2.03 9.76
N PHE A 189 2.78 -1.29 8.82
CA PHE A 189 2.07 -0.51 7.82
C PHE A 189 2.09 -1.16 6.43
N MET A 190 2.79 -2.30 6.28
CA MET A 190 2.91 -2.98 4.99
C MET A 190 1.56 -3.53 4.55
N PRO A 191 1.06 -3.13 3.36
CA PRO A 191 -0.14 -3.73 2.81
C PRO A 191 0.12 -5.19 2.41
N GLU A 192 -0.92 -6.01 2.39
CA GLU A 192 -0.86 -7.29 1.70
C GLU A 192 -0.65 -7.05 0.19
N VAL A 193 0.24 -7.82 -0.44
CA VAL A 193 0.45 -7.72 -1.88
C VAL A 193 0.01 -9.02 -2.54
N VAL A 194 -1.17 -8.98 -3.16
CA VAL A 194 -1.69 -10.09 -3.95
C VAL A 194 -0.81 -10.29 -5.18
N GLY A 195 -0.51 -11.54 -5.53
CA GLY A 195 0.33 -11.90 -6.67
C GLY A 195 1.84 -11.74 -6.45
N LEU A 196 2.26 -11.27 -5.28
CA LEU A 196 3.65 -11.28 -4.83
C LEU A 196 3.84 -12.35 -3.77
N HIS A 197 4.71 -13.32 -4.03
CA HIS A 197 4.95 -14.45 -3.16
C HIS A 197 6.34 -14.36 -2.51
N LYS A 198 6.56 -15.08 -1.42
CA LYS A 198 7.87 -15.18 -0.77
C LYS A 198 8.31 -16.63 -0.65
N GLN A 199 9.58 -16.87 -0.98
CA GLN A 199 10.26 -18.13 -0.73
C GLN A 199 11.61 -17.85 -0.09
N ASP A 200 11.87 -18.45 1.07
CA ASP A 200 13.09 -18.19 1.86
C ASP A 200 13.35 -16.69 2.10
N GLY A 201 12.25 -15.92 2.35
CA GLY A 201 12.28 -14.47 2.57
C GLY A 201 12.50 -13.63 1.30
N LYS A 202 12.65 -14.25 0.12
CA LYS A 202 12.87 -13.53 -1.15
C LYS A 202 11.55 -13.42 -1.92
N PRO A 203 11.21 -12.21 -2.41
CA PRO A 203 10.00 -12.01 -3.21
C PRO A 203 10.14 -12.58 -4.61
N TYR A 204 9.10 -13.24 -5.10
CA TYR A 204 8.99 -13.73 -6.47
C TYR A 204 7.56 -13.56 -7.00
N VAL A 205 7.44 -13.59 -8.33
CA VAL A 205 6.18 -13.51 -9.07
C VAL A 205 6.06 -14.68 -10.06
N TRP A 206 4.84 -15.01 -10.45
CA TRP A 206 4.63 -15.99 -11.50
C TRP A 206 4.55 -15.32 -12.87
N VAL A 207 5.43 -15.72 -13.75
CA VAL A 207 5.52 -15.20 -15.12
C VAL A 207 5.47 -16.32 -16.15
N LEU A 208 5.19 -15.97 -17.39
CA LEU A 208 5.25 -16.92 -18.51
C LEU A 208 6.67 -17.46 -18.68
N SER A 209 6.83 -18.77 -18.78
CA SER A 209 8.11 -19.45 -19.00
C SER A 209 8.75 -19.06 -20.34
N LYS A 210 10.06 -18.78 -20.35
CA LYS A 210 10.82 -18.44 -21.57
C LYS A 210 10.90 -19.59 -22.58
N ASP A 211 10.95 -20.82 -22.10
CA ASP A 211 11.27 -22.00 -22.93
C ASP A 211 10.06 -22.68 -23.59
N ARG A 212 8.86 -22.09 -23.51
CA ARG A 212 7.62 -22.75 -23.97
C ARG A 212 6.62 -21.77 -24.59
N GLY A 213 7.15 -20.85 -25.43
CA GLY A 213 6.33 -20.03 -26.32
C GLY A 213 5.70 -20.84 -27.47
#